data_437b87f5b6e8d6d0676aa46ecf218dae
#
_entry.id   437b87f5b6e8d6d0676aa46ecf218dae
#
_cell.length_a   1.000
_cell.length_b   1.000
_cell.length_c   1.000
_cell.angle_alpha   90.00
_cell.angle_beta   90.00
_cell.angle_gamma   90.00
#
_symmetry.space_group_name_H-M   'P 1'
#
loop_
_entity.id
_entity.type
_entity.pdbx_description
1 polymer ?
#
loop_
_entity_poly.entity_id
_entity_poly.type
_entity_poly.pdbx_seq_one_letter_code
_entity_poly.pdbx_strand_id
1 'polypeptide(L)'
;MKVKENYAAIERTVALVKEKFGADSKIAVMFEKCISNTLQTTIKVKEDDTVFVITGDIPAMWLRDSACQLRPFLLFAKEEPELVELICGLIKKQMQCILLDPYANAFNENGDGQCWDHDKTDMKPELWERKYEIDSLCYPVQLSYLLWKNTGCTEQFTGEWLEAAKAVIRVFRTEQDHENASPYTFERENCSFTDTLSRDGKGALVKSNVGLIWSGFRPSDDACVYGYLIPSNMLASVILGNIAEIAREIFHDEKLAEEADAFSKEVRNAIETLAILPAQKTEYYAYEVDGFGQYLVMDDANLPSLLAMPYYGYCDNKNERYQNTRKVILSDQNPYYFSGECAEGIGSPHTYTRFIWPMALAMQGLTSDSMEEKLKMLERIAACDAGTDLVHESFHVDHPDDFTRPWFSWANSVFCELVLDYCGQKVTL
;
A
#
# COMPACT_ATOMS: atom_id res chain seq x y z
N MET A 1 15.47 18.96 -12.03
CA MET A 1 15.32 18.36 -10.68
C MET A 1 16.45 17.39 -10.38
N LYS A 2 16.92 17.26 -9.12
CA LYS A 2 17.94 16.28 -8.67
C LYS A 2 17.69 15.90 -7.23
N VAL A 3 17.97 14.64 -6.87
CA VAL A 3 18.03 14.23 -5.47
C VAL A 3 19.25 14.88 -4.83
N LYS A 4 19.07 15.53 -3.68
CA LYS A 4 20.18 16.05 -2.87
C LYS A 4 20.87 14.93 -2.10
N GLU A 5 22.15 15.07 -1.82
CA GLU A 5 22.85 14.17 -0.91
C GLU A 5 22.28 14.27 0.52
N ASN A 6 21.93 15.49 0.94
CA ASN A 6 21.42 15.78 2.28
C ASN A 6 20.25 16.78 2.25
N TYR A 7 19.30 16.58 3.14
CA TYR A 7 18.15 17.46 3.39
C TYR A 7 18.20 17.91 4.85
N ALA A 8 18.23 19.21 5.11
CA ALA A 8 18.40 19.75 6.45
C ALA A 8 17.28 19.33 7.42
N ALA A 9 16.05 19.21 6.94
CA ALA A 9 14.92 18.75 7.74
C ALA A 9 15.09 17.29 8.17
N ILE A 10 15.60 16.42 7.28
CA ILE A 10 15.88 15.01 7.58
C ILE A 10 17.03 14.91 8.59
N GLU A 11 18.13 15.65 8.40
CA GLU A 11 19.27 15.66 9.33
C GLU A 11 18.85 16.07 10.76
N ARG A 12 18.02 17.13 10.88
CA ARG A 12 17.47 17.53 12.18
C ARG A 12 16.62 16.42 12.82
N THR A 13 15.85 15.72 12.01
CA THR A 13 15.01 14.63 12.50
C THR A 13 15.82 13.41 12.90
N VAL A 14 16.87 13.06 12.16
CA VAL A 14 17.83 12.02 12.57
C VAL A 14 18.47 12.39 13.92
N ALA A 15 18.85 13.65 14.13
CA ALA A 15 19.39 14.11 15.42
C ALA A 15 18.36 13.98 16.54
N LEU A 16 17.09 14.32 16.30
CA LEU A 16 15.99 14.14 17.25
C LEU A 16 15.78 12.66 17.62
N VAL A 17 15.79 11.76 16.64
CA VAL A 17 15.67 10.32 16.87
C VAL A 17 16.85 9.79 17.68
N LYS A 18 18.07 10.23 17.37
CA LYS A 18 19.27 9.90 18.16
C LYS A 18 19.22 10.42 19.61
N GLU A 19 18.66 11.60 19.83
CA GLU A 19 18.42 12.13 21.18
C GLU A 19 17.37 11.30 21.94
N LYS A 20 16.29 10.89 21.25
CA LYS A 20 15.16 10.16 21.85
C LYS A 20 15.50 8.72 22.25
N PHE A 21 16.24 8.00 21.41
CA PHE A 21 16.54 6.56 21.57
C PHE A 21 17.98 6.30 22.03
N GLY A 22 18.87 7.30 22.00
CA GLY A 22 20.31 7.15 22.14
C GLY A 22 21.00 7.01 20.76
N ALA A 23 22.13 7.70 20.59
CA ALA A 23 22.81 7.80 19.30
C ALA A 23 23.22 6.44 18.71
N ASP A 24 23.63 5.52 19.58
CA ASP A 24 24.09 4.17 19.20
C ASP A 24 22.99 3.10 19.33
N SER A 25 21.75 3.51 19.62
CA SER A 25 20.64 2.56 19.69
C SER A 25 20.34 1.97 18.31
N LYS A 26 19.98 0.69 18.28
CA LYS A 26 19.66 -0.02 17.03
C LYS A 26 18.56 0.70 16.23
N ILE A 27 17.52 1.20 16.92
CA ILE A 27 16.42 1.94 16.28
C ILE A 27 16.94 3.21 15.59
N ALA A 28 17.81 3.99 16.24
CA ALA A 28 18.36 5.23 15.66
C ALA A 28 19.28 4.94 14.47
N VAL A 29 20.13 3.93 14.56
CA VAL A 29 21.03 3.50 13.47
C VAL A 29 20.21 3.03 12.26
N MET A 30 19.22 2.16 12.48
CA MET A 30 18.32 1.69 11.42
C MET A 30 17.52 2.82 10.79
N PHE A 31 16.98 3.74 11.60
CA PHE A 31 16.22 4.89 11.08
C PHE A 31 17.07 5.73 10.12
N GLU A 32 18.29 6.12 10.54
CA GLU A 32 19.18 6.93 9.71
C GLU A 32 19.52 6.22 8.37
N LYS A 33 19.76 4.90 8.43
CA LYS A 33 20.08 4.11 7.25
C LYS A 33 18.85 3.92 6.34
N CYS A 34 17.71 3.58 6.90
CA CYS A 34 16.48 3.33 6.15
C CYS A 34 15.96 4.60 5.45
N ILE A 35 15.91 5.74 6.15
CA ILE A 35 15.42 7.00 5.57
C ILE A 35 16.32 7.50 4.45
N SER A 36 17.65 7.34 4.59
CA SER A 36 18.62 7.71 3.56
C SER A 36 18.60 6.76 2.37
N ASN A 37 18.42 5.45 2.61
CA ASN A 37 18.44 4.42 1.57
C ASN A 37 17.44 4.70 0.46
N THR A 38 16.18 5.01 0.79
CA THR A 38 15.13 5.28 -0.20
C THR A 38 15.55 6.40 -1.15
N LEU A 39 15.98 7.55 -0.62
CA LEU A 39 16.35 8.71 -1.46
C LEU A 39 17.59 8.46 -2.32
N GLN A 40 18.59 7.77 -1.76
CA GLN A 40 19.89 7.63 -2.41
C GLN A 40 19.94 6.49 -3.42
N THR A 41 19.08 5.46 -3.27
CA THR A 41 19.25 4.21 -4.02
C THR A 41 18.08 3.85 -4.92
N THR A 42 16.86 4.32 -4.62
CA THR A 42 15.67 3.88 -5.38
C THR A 42 15.13 4.93 -6.35
N ILE A 43 15.50 6.20 -6.20
CA ILE A 43 14.93 7.31 -6.98
C ILE A 43 15.76 7.57 -8.24
N LYS A 44 15.10 7.59 -9.39
CA LYS A 44 15.67 7.92 -10.69
C LYS A 44 14.92 9.11 -11.29
N VAL A 45 15.55 10.27 -11.35
CA VAL A 45 15.00 11.45 -11.99
C VAL A 45 15.23 11.38 -13.50
N LYS A 46 14.19 11.57 -14.29
CA LYS A 46 14.22 11.51 -15.76
C LYS A 46 14.38 12.93 -16.36
N GLU A 47 14.74 12.99 -17.64
CA GLU A 47 14.95 14.26 -18.36
C GLU A 47 13.69 15.13 -18.50
N ASP A 48 12.51 14.50 -18.46
CA ASP A 48 11.19 15.15 -18.51
C ASP A 48 10.64 15.55 -17.14
N ASP A 49 11.50 15.56 -16.12
CA ASP A 49 11.18 15.81 -14.71
C ASP A 49 10.17 14.82 -14.10
N THR A 50 9.98 13.64 -14.71
CA THR A 50 9.32 12.54 -14.02
C THR A 50 10.29 11.82 -13.09
N VAL A 51 9.76 11.16 -12.09
CA VAL A 51 10.53 10.35 -11.13
C VAL A 51 10.08 8.90 -11.20
N PHE A 52 11.04 8.02 -11.40
CA PHE A 52 10.85 6.57 -11.38
C PHE A 52 11.45 6.01 -10.08
N VAL A 53 10.70 5.22 -9.33
CA VAL A 53 11.11 4.70 -8.03
C VAL A 53 11.09 3.17 -8.07
N ILE A 54 12.25 2.54 -7.96
CA ILE A 54 12.36 1.08 -7.90
C ILE A 54 12.03 0.56 -6.49
N THR A 55 11.62 -0.70 -6.38
CA THR A 55 11.24 -1.29 -5.08
C THR A 55 12.44 -1.54 -4.15
N GLY A 56 13.63 -1.63 -4.71
CA GLY A 56 14.87 -2.02 -4.07
C GLY A 56 15.62 -3.00 -4.95
N ASP A 57 15.64 -4.25 -4.58
CA ASP A 57 16.29 -5.36 -5.32
C ASP A 57 15.66 -5.67 -6.69
N ILE A 58 14.41 -5.26 -6.93
CA ILE A 58 13.76 -5.40 -8.25
C ILE A 58 13.80 -4.05 -8.96
N PRO A 59 14.34 -3.98 -10.21
CA PRO A 59 14.55 -2.72 -10.95
C PRO A 59 13.27 -2.22 -11.65
N ALA A 60 12.10 -2.42 -11.05
CA ALA A 60 10.81 -2.01 -11.56
C ALA A 60 10.06 -1.14 -10.56
N MET A 61 9.07 -0.40 -11.04
CA MET A 61 8.25 0.50 -10.24
C MET A 61 6.84 -0.07 -10.10
N TRP A 62 6.49 -0.53 -8.91
CA TRP A 62 5.11 -0.77 -8.52
C TRP A 62 4.44 0.55 -8.14
N LEU A 63 3.19 0.75 -8.56
CA LEU A 63 2.42 1.96 -8.24
C LEU A 63 2.20 2.10 -6.74
N ARG A 64 1.88 1.02 -6.05
CA ARG A 64 1.74 0.95 -4.59
C ARG A 64 3.04 1.29 -3.88
N ASP A 65 4.11 0.50 -4.15
CA ASP A 65 5.39 0.62 -3.48
C ASP A 65 5.97 2.02 -3.61
N SER A 66 6.02 2.55 -4.82
CA SER A 66 6.60 3.86 -5.11
C SER A 66 5.89 4.99 -4.33
N ALA A 67 4.56 4.92 -4.19
CA ALA A 67 3.81 5.89 -3.39
C ALA A 67 4.12 5.75 -1.90
N CYS A 68 4.11 4.52 -1.37
CA CYS A 68 4.40 4.24 0.03
C CYS A 68 5.85 4.57 0.42
N GLN A 69 6.81 4.35 -0.48
CA GLN A 69 8.22 4.70 -0.27
C GLN A 69 8.44 6.20 -0.07
N LEU A 70 7.67 7.05 -0.74
CA LEU A 70 7.80 8.51 -0.59
C LEU A 70 6.84 9.13 0.45
N ARG A 71 5.92 8.36 1.00
CA ARG A 71 4.96 8.87 1.99
C ARG A 71 5.60 9.48 3.25
N PRO A 72 6.62 8.89 3.91
CA PRO A 72 7.26 9.51 5.08
C PRO A 72 7.92 10.86 4.77
N PHE A 73 8.34 11.09 3.53
CA PHE A 73 8.99 12.35 3.13
C PHE A 73 8.03 13.54 3.05
N LEU A 74 6.72 13.31 3.06
CA LEU A 74 5.71 14.36 3.19
C LEU A 74 5.90 15.20 4.47
N LEU A 75 6.45 14.59 5.53
CA LEU A 75 6.74 15.29 6.79
C LEU A 75 7.84 16.35 6.66
N PHE A 76 8.73 16.18 5.69
CA PHE A 76 9.84 17.09 5.44
C PHE A 76 9.57 18.04 4.27
N ALA A 77 8.63 17.67 3.38
CA ALA A 77 8.38 18.36 2.11
C ALA A 77 7.96 19.83 2.31
N LYS A 78 7.32 20.19 3.42
CA LYS A 78 6.96 21.59 3.71
C LYS A 78 8.19 22.49 3.90
N GLU A 79 9.30 21.95 4.39
CA GLU A 79 10.54 22.66 4.65
C GLU A 79 11.58 22.46 3.54
N GLU A 80 11.42 21.45 2.71
CA GLU A 80 12.34 21.05 1.63
C GLU A 80 11.59 21.05 0.28
N PRO A 81 11.55 22.18 -0.44
CA PRO A 81 10.83 22.29 -1.72
C PRO A 81 11.23 21.24 -2.76
N GLU A 82 12.49 20.81 -2.75
CA GLU A 82 12.98 19.78 -3.67
C GLU A 82 12.34 18.39 -3.43
N LEU A 83 11.89 18.11 -2.20
CA LEU A 83 11.09 16.90 -1.93
C LEU A 83 9.69 17.05 -2.52
N VAL A 84 9.11 18.25 -2.52
CA VAL A 84 7.83 18.50 -3.22
C VAL A 84 7.99 18.23 -4.70
N GLU A 85 9.05 18.75 -5.33
CA GLU A 85 9.34 18.51 -6.75
C GLU A 85 9.50 17.03 -7.07
N LEU A 86 10.23 16.27 -6.23
CA LEU A 86 10.42 14.82 -6.40
C LEU A 86 9.09 14.07 -6.32
N ILE A 87 8.25 14.40 -5.33
CA ILE A 87 6.95 13.75 -5.15
C ILE A 87 6.00 14.12 -6.31
N CYS A 88 5.98 15.38 -6.77
CA CYS A 88 5.22 15.78 -7.96
C CYS A 88 5.71 15.03 -9.22
N GLY A 89 7.01 14.85 -9.38
CA GLY A 89 7.58 14.08 -10.48
C GLY A 89 7.19 12.61 -10.45
N LEU A 90 7.12 11.99 -9.25
CA LEU A 90 6.61 10.62 -9.09
C LEU A 90 5.12 10.55 -9.43
N ILE A 91 4.29 11.45 -8.89
CA ILE A 91 2.85 11.50 -9.17
C ILE A 91 2.61 11.62 -10.69
N LYS A 92 3.35 12.53 -11.37
CA LYS A 92 3.28 12.65 -12.82
C LYS A 92 3.56 11.32 -13.52
N LYS A 93 4.62 10.61 -13.12
CA LYS A 93 4.95 9.29 -13.68
C LYS A 93 3.86 8.26 -13.42
N GLN A 94 3.33 8.21 -12.21
CA GLN A 94 2.25 7.29 -11.84
C GLN A 94 0.97 7.54 -12.64
N MET A 95 0.60 8.82 -12.89
CA MET A 95 -0.55 9.15 -13.75
C MET A 95 -0.35 8.68 -15.19
N GLN A 96 0.85 8.84 -15.75
CA GLN A 96 1.20 8.31 -17.05
C GLN A 96 1.08 6.78 -17.12
N CYS A 97 1.52 6.08 -16.07
CA CYS A 97 1.40 4.64 -15.96
C CYS A 97 -0.08 4.20 -15.92
N ILE A 98 -0.93 4.86 -15.14
CA ILE A 98 -2.38 4.58 -15.08
C ILE A 98 -3.04 4.80 -16.45
N LEU A 99 -2.68 5.87 -17.16
CA LEU A 99 -3.23 6.15 -18.49
C LEU A 99 -2.74 5.17 -19.56
N LEU A 100 -1.52 4.63 -19.40
CA LEU A 100 -0.97 3.61 -20.28
C LEU A 100 -1.70 2.27 -20.14
N ASP A 101 -1.84 1.77 -18.91
CA ASP A 101 -2.57 0.56 -18.59
C ASP A 101 -3.03 0.54 -17.12
N PRO A 102 -4.31 0.81 -16.85
CA PRO A 102 -4.82 0.84 -15.48
C PRO A 102 -5.01 -0.56 -14.86
N TYR A 103 -4.76 -1.63 -15.60
CA TYR A 103 -4.77 -3.00 -15.08
C TYR A 103 -3.37 -3.52 -14.72
N ALA A 104 -2.32 -2.72 -14.94
CA ALA A 104 -0.96 -3.07 -14.56
C ALA A 104 -0.59 -2.54 -13.17
N ASN A 105 0.10 -3.37 -12.40
CA ASN A 105 0.63 -3.02 -11.08
C ASN A 105 2.08 -2.50 -11.15
N ALA A 106 2.88 -2.99 -12.11
CA ALA A 106 4.31 -2.69 -12.18
C ALA A 106 4.78 -2.34 -13.59
N PHE A 107 5.75 -1.41 -13.65
CA PHE A 107 6.26 -0.82 -14.89
C PHE A 107 7.78 -0.89 -14.93
N ASN A 108 8.35 -1.08 -16.14
CA ASN A 108 9.78 -0.95 -16.35
C ASN A 108 10.18 0.51 -16.65
N GLU A 109 11.47 0.79 -16.53
CA GLU A 109 11.97 2.16 -16.62
C GLU A 109 11.94 2.73 -18.04
N ASN A 110 12.21 1.89 -19.07
CA ASN A 110 12.56 2.34 -20.40
C ASN A 110 11.63 1.86 -21.51
N GLY A 111 10.58 1.10 -21.20
CA GLY A 111 9.69 0.52 -22.21
C GLY A 111 10.43 -0.43 -23.15
N ASP A 112 11.37 -1.21 -22.63
CA ASP A 112 12.27 -2.10 -23.38
C ASP A 112 11.80 -3.57 -23.41
N GLY A 113 10.60 -3.84 -22.91
CA GLY A 113 10.00 -5.16 -22.87
C GLY A 113 10.51 -6.07 -21.75
N GLN A 114 11.30 -5.53 -20.82
CA GLN A 114 11.63 -6.29 -19.61
C GLN A 114 10.36 -6.51 -18.79
N CYS A 115 10.17 -7.72 -18.30
CA CYS A 115 9.01 -8.14 -17.52
C CYS A 115 9.41 -9.20 -16.50
N TRP A 116 8.53 -9.40 -15.50
CA TRP A 116 8.75 -10.42 -14.49
C TRP A 116 8.69 -11.82 -15.08
N ASP A 117 7.67 -12.10 -15.90
CA ASP A 117 7.46 -13.38 -16.60
C ASP A 117 6.70 -13.14 -17.93
N HIS A 118 6.62 -14.16 -18.77
CA HIS A 118 5.85 -14.12 -20.01
C HIS A 118 4.39 -14.50 -19.77
N ASP A 119 3.67 -13.58 -19.12
CA ASP A 119 2.28 -13.77 -18.74
C ASP A 119 1.34 -13.74 -19.96
N LYS A 120 0.27 -14.55 -19.91
CA LYS A 120 -0.83 -14.52 -20.88
C LYS A 120 -1.83 -13.43 -20.46
N THR A 121 -1.55 -12.22 -20.84
CA THR A 121 -2.36 -11.01 -20.65
C THR A 121 -1.97 -10.00 -21.73
N ASP A 122 -2.62 -8.83 -21.79
CA ASP A 122 -2.30 -7.78 -22.78
C ASP A 122 -1.04 -6.99 -22.37
N MET A 123 0.12 -7.66 -22.45
CA MET A 123 1.42 -7.07 -22.11
C MET A 123 1.86 -6.02 -23.12
N LYS A 124 2.45 -4.94 -22.63
CA LYS A 124 3.09 -3.85 -23.41
C LYS A 124 4.55 -3.73 -23.01
N PRO A 125 5.42 -3.15 -23.87
CA PRO A 125 6.86 -3.04 -23.58
C PRO A 125 7.20 -2.27 -22.30
N GLU A 126 6.32 -1.38 -21.84
CA GLU A 126 6.49 -0.57 -20.65
C GLU A 126 6.09 -1.30 -19.37
N LEU A 127 5.39 -2.44 -19.46
CA LEU A 127 4.90 -3.17 -18.29
C LEU A 127 5.95 -4.16 -17.80
N TRP A 128 6.19 -4.14 -16.48
CA TRP A 128 6.96 -5.18 -15.80
C TRP A 128 6.07 -6.38 -15.41
N GLU A 129 4.84 -6.07 -14.95
CA GLU A 129 3.81 -7.05 -14.59
C GLU A 129 2.42 -6.43 -14.77
N ARG A 130 1.43 -7.25 -15.15
CA ARG A 130 0.06 -6.79 -15.38
C ARG A 130 -0.95 -7.49 -14.47
N LYS A 131 -0.66 -7.58 -13.19
CA LYS A 131 -1.59 -8.05 -12.17
C LYS A 131 -2.54 -6.92 -11.76
N TYR A 132 -3.84 -7.13 -11.91
CA TYR A 132 -4.83 -6.12 -11.52
C TYR A 132 -5.07 -6.15 -10.01
N GLU A 133 -4.72 -5.07 -9.39
CA GLU A 133 -4.87 -4.76 -7.96
C GLU A 133 -5.59 -3.42 -7.82
N ILE A 134 -6.68 -3.38 -7.04
CA ILE A 134 -7.40 -2.12 -6.76
C ILE A 134 -6.48 -1.08 -6.14
N ASP A 135 -5.65 -1.49 -5.21
CA ASP A 135 -4.76 -0.60 -4.45
C ASP A 135 -3.66 0.03 -5.32
N SER A 136 -3.20 -0.63 -6.36
CA SER A 136 -2.27 -0.04 -7.34
C SER A 136 -2.82 1.25 -7.97
N LEU A 137 -4.14 1.35 -8.15
CA LEU A 137 -4.79 2.58 -8.61
C LEU A 137 -5.07 3.58 -7.49
N CYS A 138 -5.16 3.11 -6.25
CA CYS A 138 -5.49 3.95 -5.09
C CYS A 138 -4.31 4.76 -4.58
N TYR A 139 -3.14 4.16 -4.44
CA TYR A 139 -1.97 4.78 -3.82
C TYR A 139 -1.46 6.05 -4.53
N PRO A 140 -1.41 6.11 -5.88
CA PRO A 140 -1.05 7.35 -6.59
C PRO A 140 -2.01 8.51 -6.29
N VAL A 141 -3.31 8.24 -6.22
CA VAL A 141 -4.33 9.24 -5.86
C VAL A 141 -4.16 9.67 -4.41
N GLN A 142 -3.94 8.71 -3.49
CA GLN A 142 -3.71 9.00 -2.09
C GLN A 142 -2.46 9.86 -1.88
N LEU A 143 -1.33 9.53 -2.52
CA LEU A 143 -0.10 10.33 -2.43
C LEU A 143 -0.32 11.76 -2.91
N SER A 144 -1.05 11.94 -4.02
CA SER A 144 -1.40 13.25 -4.56
C SER A 144 -2.20 14.09 -3.57
N TYR A 145 -3.20 13.47 -2.92
CA TYR A 145 -4.04 14.08 -1.90
C TYR A 145 -3.23 14.45 -0.65
N LEU A 146 -2.42 13.51 -0.14
CA LEU A 146 -1.59 13.72 1.04
C LEU A 146 -0.53 14.83 0.81
N LEU A 147 0.08 14.92 -0.37
CA LEU A 147 0.99 16.01 -0.70
C LEU A 147 0.29 17.36 -0.57
N TRP A 148 -0.91 17.49 -1.13
CA TRP A 148 -1.71 18.71 -1.01
C TRP A 148 -2.02 19.04 0.46
N LYS A 149 -2.54 18.07 1.21
CA LYS A 149 -2.95 18.29 2.62
C LYS A 149 -1.77 18.65 3.54
N ASN A 150 -0.58 18.10 3.30
CA ASN A 150 0.58 18.31 4.17
C ASN A 150 1.41 19.55 3.77
N THR A 151 1.37 19.96 2.51
CA THR A 151 2.22 21.08 2.01
C THR A 151 1.44 22.25 1.45
N GLY A 152 0.21 22.05 1.03
CA GLY A 152 -0.58 23.02 0.25
C GLY A 152 -0.24 23.04 -1.24
N CYS A 153 0.72 22.21 -1.70
CA CYS A 153 1.06 22.11 -3.12
C CYS A 153 -0.12 21.57 -3.94
N THR A 154 -0.36 22.19 -5.11
CA THR A 154 -1.40 21.77 -6.06
C THR A 154 -0.85 21.56 -7.47
N GLU A 155 0.47 21.67 -7.68
CA GLU A 155 1.11 21.54 -9.00
C GLU A 155 0.97 20.15 -9.61
N GLN A 156 0.81 19.11 -8.78
CA GLN A 156 0.56 17.75 -9.23
C GLN A 156 -0.82 17.58 -9.91
N PHE A 157 -1.79 18.46 -9.63
CA PHE A 157 -3.14 18.36 -10.18
C PHE A 157 -3.22 18.98 -11.58
N THR A 158 -2.77 18.24 -12.57
CA THR A 158 -2.77 18.62 -13.99
C THR A 158 -3.98 18.05 -14.73
N GLY A 159 -4.16 18.41 -16.01
CA GLY A 159 -5.15 17.77 -16.88
C GLY A 159 -4.90 16.27 -17.05
N GLU A 160 -3.64 15.82 -17.04
CA GLU A 160 -3.25 14.41 -17.09
C GLU A 160 -3.68 13.68 -15.80
N TRP A 161 -3.50 14.30 -14.64
CA TRP A 161 -4.01 13.77 -13.37
C TRP A 161 -5.54 13.59 -13.39
N LEU A 162 -6.27 14.57 -13.92
CA LEU A 162 -7.73 14.52 -14.02
C LEU A 162 -8.20 13.35 -14.92
N GLU A 163 -7.54 13.14 -16.06
CA GLU A 163 -7.85 12.02 -16.96
C GLU A 163 -7.51 10.65 -16.33
N ALA A 164 -6.41 10.56 -15.57
CA ALA A 164 -6.06 9.37 -14.83
C ALA A 164 -7.10 9.06 -13.73
N ALA A 165 -7.54 10.06 -12.96
CA ALA A 165 -8.59 9.90 -11.95
C ALA A 165 -9.91 9.40 -12.57
N LYS A 166 -10.30 9.93 -13.74
CA LYS A 166 -11.47 9.43 -14.50
C LYS A 166 -11.25 8.00 -15.00
N ALA A 167 -10.02 7.63 -15.38
CA ALA A 167 -9.69 6.25 -15.77
C ALA A 167 -9.84 5.29 -14.58
N VAL A 168 -9.38 5.67 -13.39
CA VAL A 168 -9.58 4.89 -12.15
C VAL A 168 -11.07 4.65 -11.89
N ILE A 169 -11.90 5.70 -11.95
CA ILE A 169 -13.36 5.57 -11.76
C ILE A 169 -13.95 4.61 -12.80
N ARG A 170 -13.56 4.74 -14.09
CA ARG A 170 -14.07 3.84 -15.14
C ARG A 170 -13.70 2.38 -14.89
N VAL A 171 -12.46 2.09 -14.50
CA VAL A 171 -12.03 0.71 -14.18
C VAL A 171 -12.80 0.18 -12.99
N PHE A 172 -12.92 0.93 -11.91
CA PHE A 172 -13.67 0.50 -10.73
C PHE A 172 -15.14 0.22 -11.06
N ARG A 173 -15.79 1.05 -11.90
CA ARG A 173 -17.15 0.78 -12.39
C ARG A 173 -17.24 -0.47 -13.26
N THR A 174 -16.27 -0.70 -14.13
CA THR A 174 -16.19 -1.93 -14.94
C THR A 174 -16.08 -3.16 -14.05
N GLU A 175 -15.21 -3.11 -13.04
CA GLU A 175 -14.94 -4.23 -12.16
C GLU A 175 -16.02 -4.46 -11.07
N GLN A 176 -17.00 -3.57 -10.92
CA GLN A 176 -18.24 -3.87 -10.19
C GLN A 176 -19.12 -4.90 -10.93
N ASP A 177 -19.00 -4.97 -12.25
CA ASP A 177 -19.67 -5.98 -13.10
C ASP A 177 -18.65 -6.90 -13.80
N HIS A 178 -17.66 -7.36 -13.01
CA HIS A 178 -16.52 -8.13 -13.51
C HIS A 178 -16.92 -9.26 -14.45
N GLU A 179 -17.89 -10.07 -14.06
CA GLU A 179 -18.30 -11.28 -14.81
C GLU A 179 -18.81 -10.97 -16.23
N ASN A 180 -19.39 -9.78 -16.47
CA ASN A 180 -20.03 -9.44 -17.74
C ASN A 180 -19.30 -8.33 -18.50
N ALA A 181 -18.61 -7.41 -17.81
CA ALA A 181 -18.05 -6.20 -18.40
C ALA A 181 -16.52 -6.15 -18.43
N SER A 182 -15.83 -6.91 -17.56
CA SER A 182 -14.38 -6.85 -17.50
C SER A 182 -13.70 -7.41 -18.74
N PRO A 183 -12.76 -6.66 -19.36
CA PRO A 183 -11.93 -7.15 -20.43
C PRO A 183 -10.66 -7.86 -19.91
N TYR A 184 -10.44 -7.88 -18.60
CA TYR A 184 -9.21 -8.31 -17.98
C TYR A 184 -9.13 -9.83 -17.86
N THR A 185 -7.97 -10.38 -18.24
CA THR A 185 -7.56 -11.76 -17.97
C THR A 185 -6.07 -11.82 -17.66
N PHE A 186 -5.67 -12.78 -16.85
CA PHE A 186 -4.28 -13.01 -16.51
C PHE A 186 -4.03 -14.49 -16.23
N GLU A 187 -3.08 -15.09 -16.91
CA GLU A 187 -2.57 -16.43 -16.61
C GLU A 187 -1.03 -16.44 -16.66
N ARG A 188 -0.43 -17.11 -15.68
CA ARG A 188 1.01 -17.42 -15.62
C ARG A 188 1.20 -18.92 -15.63
N GLU A 189 2.14 -19.41 -16.41
CA GLU A 189 2.46 -20.85 -16.52
C GLU A 189 3.63 -21.23 -15.57
N ASN A 190 3.66 -22.51 -15.17
CA ASN A 190 4.74 -23.07 -14.34
C ASN A 190 4.99 -22.33 -13.00
N CYS A 191 3.94 -21.76 -12.41
CA CYS A 191 3.99 -21.01 -11.18
C CYS A 191 3.15 -21.67 -10.05
N SER A 192 3.16 -21.07 -8.85
CA SER A 192 2.21 -21.39 -7.79
C SER A 192 0.77 -21.06 -8.22
N PHE A 193 -0.21 -21.78 -7.67
CA PHE A 193 -1.64 -21.46 -7.90
C PHE A 193 -2.03 -20.06 -7.37
N THR A 194 -1.24 -19.48 -6.48
CA THR A 194 -1.44 -18.12 -5.98
C THR A 194 -0.91 -17.05 -6.95
N ASP A 195 -0.10 -17.43 -7.93
CA ASP A 195 0.57 -16.51 -8.83
C ASP A 195 -0.10 -16.41 -10.23
N THR A 196 -1.29 -17.02 -10.38
CA THR A 196 -2.10 -17.03 -11.59
C THR A 196 -3.58 -17.01 -11.27
N LEU A 197 -4.42 -16.57 -12.22
CA LEU A 197 -5.86 -16.57 -12.05
C LEU A 197 -6.51 -17.86 -12.54
N SER A 198 -7.54 -18.30 -11.86
CA SER A 198 -8.39 -19.43 -12.24
C SER A 198 -9.33 -19.05 -13.40
N ARG A 199 -10.11 -20.04 -13.91
CA ARG A 199 -11.19 -19.82 -14.89
C ARG A 199 -10.72 -19.16 -16.19
N ASP A 200 -9.65 -19.68 -16.77
CA ASP A 200 -9.04 -19.12 -18.00
C ASP A 200 -8.64 -17.63 -17.83
N GLY A 201 -8.03 -17.33 -16.70
CA GLY A 201 -7.52 -16.01 -16.40
C GLY A 201 -8.55 -15.00 -15.86
N LYS A 202 -9.81 -15.40 -15.68
CA LYS A 202 -10.88 -14.53 -15.16
C LYS A 202 -10.87 -14.38 -13.64
N GLY A 203 -10.15 -15.24 -12.92
CA GLY A 203 -10.06 -15.21 -11.47
C GLY A 203 -11.29 -15.75 -10.75
N ALA A 204 -11.41 -15.41 -9.47
CA ALA A 204 -12.50 -15.89 -8.61
C ALA A 204 -13.88 -15.42 -9.09
N LEU A 205 -14.84 -16.33 -9.07
CA LEU A 205 -16.25 -16.01 -9.41
C LEU A 205 -16.86 -15.09 -8.34
N VAL A 206 -17.48 -14.02 -8.77
CA VAL A 206 -18.18 -13.08 -7.90
C VAL A 206 -19.60 -12.82 -8.35
N LYS A 207 -20.46 -12.41 -7.41
CA LYS A 207 -21.76 -11.86 -7.71
C LYS A 207 -21.62 -10.41 -8.13
N SER A 208 -21.73 -10.15 -9.44
CA SER A 208 -21.63 -8.80 -10.02
C SER A 208 -22.67 -7.82 -9.48
N ASN A 209 -22.37 -6.53 -9.58
CA ASN A 209 -23.28 -5.42 -9.29
C ASN A 209 -23.79 -5.40 -7.83
N VAL A 210 -22.94 -5.79 -6.89
CA VAL A 210 -23.25 -5.71 -5.45
C VAL A 210 -22.67 -4.46 -4.78
N GLY A 211 -22.05 -3.57 -5.56
CA GLY A 211 -21.43 -2.33 -5.09
C GLY A 211 -19.94 -2.48 -4.68
N LEU A 212 -19.39 -3.69 -4.61
CA LEU A 212 -17.97 -3.94 -4.41
C LEU A 212 -17.23 -4.00 -5.74
N ILE A 213 -15.95 -3.66 -5.71
CA ILE A 213 -15.02 -3.66 -6.84
C ILE A 213 -14.22 -4.96 -6.81
N TRP A 214 -14.17 -5.69 -7.91
CA TRP A 214 -13.40 -6.93 -8.03
C TRP A 214 -11.90 -6.61 -8.10
N SER A 215 -11.07 -7.47 -7.51
CA SER A 215 -9.61 -7.48 -7.62
C SER A 215 -9.12 -8.86 -8.04
N GLY A 216 -8.19 -8.92 -8.98
CA GLY A 216 -7.56 -10.19 -9.36
C GLY A 216 -6.56 -10.65 -8.32
N PHE A 217 -5.79 -9.69 -7.81
CA PHE A 217 -4.68 -9.94 -6.92
C PHE A 217 -4.75 -9.07 -5.66
N ARG A 218 -4.08 -9.54 -4.62
CA ARG A 218 -3.84 -8.87 -3.35
C ARG A 218 -2.64 -7.92 -3.46
N PRO A 219 -2.44 -7.02 -2.48
CA PRO A 219 -1.22 -6.21 -2.40
C PRO A 219 0.08 -7.02 -2.30
N SER A 220 0.01 -8.30 -2.04
CA SER A 220 1.12 -9.26 -2.04
C SER A 220 1.44 -9.85 -3.43
N ASP A 221 0.74 -9.44 -4.46
CA ASP A 221 0.76 -10.02 -5.81
C ASP A 221 0.14 -11.44 -5.90
N ASP A 222 -0.44 -11.96 -4.81
CA ASP A 222 -1.14 -13.25 -4.78
C ASP A 222 -2.59 -13.11 -5.27
N ALA A 223 -3.08 -14.11 -6.01
CA ALA A 223 -4.45 -14.17 -6.48
C ALA A 223 -5.47 -14.19 -5.33
N CYS A 224 -6.52 -13.41 -5.43
CA CYS A 224 -7.64 -13.44 -4.50
C CYS A 224 -8.37 -14.79 -4.55
N VAL A 225 -8.70 -15.34 -3.38
CA VAL A 225 -9.53 -16.56 -3.25
C VAL A 225 -10.99 -16.23 -3.54
N TYR A 226 -11.47 -15.11 -2.99
CA TYR A 226 -12.76 -14.51 -3.30
C TYR A 226 -12.51 -13.12 -3.86
N GLY A 227 -13.06 -12.80 -5.02
CA GLY A 227 -12.64 -11.66 -5.82
C GLY A 227 -12.92 -10.27 -5.23
N TYR A 228 -13.68 -10.14 -4.15
CA TYR A 228 -13.88 -8.88 -3.46
C TYR A 228 -12.96 -8.77 -2.25
N LEU A 229 -11.77 -8.20 -2.46
CA LEU A 229 -10.78 -7.89 -1.43
C LEU A 229 -11.23 -6.68 -0.62
N ILE A 230 -11.58 -6.88 0.64
CA ILE A 230 -12.21 -5.86 1.47
C ILE A 230 -11.28 -4.71 1.85
N PRO A 231 -10.02 -4.93 2.29
CA PRO A 231 -9.11 -3.81 2.57
C PRO A 231 -8.88 -2.89 1.36
N SER A 232 -8.74 -3.45 0.16
CA SER A 232 -8.57 -2.65 -1.07
C SER A 232 -9.86 -1.90 -1.44
N ASN A 233 -11.04 -2.50 -1.23
CA ASN A 233 -12.33 -1.80 -1.39
C ASN A 233 -12.50 -0.66 -0.36
N MET A 234 -12.03 -0.85 0.88
CA MET A 234 -12.02 0.20 1.89
C MET A 234 -11.14 1.38 1.45
N LEU A 235 -9.92 1.11 0.99
CA LEU A 235 -9.03 2.14 0.45
C LEU A 235 -9.64 2.81 -0.79
N ALA A 236 -10.22 2.05 -1.72
CA ALA A 236 -10.93 2.59 -2.89
C ALA A 236 -12.04 3.58 -2.49
N SER A 237 -12.82 3.26 -1.45
CA SER A 237 -13.86 4.17 -0.95
C SER A 237 -13.28 5.48 -0.41
N VAL A 238 -12.11 5.44 0.22
CA VAL A 238 -11.42 6.64 0.72
C VAL A 238 -10.92 7.50 -0.44
N ILE A 239 -10.22 6.90 -1.40
CA ILE A 239 -9.63 7.67 -2.51
C ILE A 239 -10.70 8.24 -3.45
N LEU A 240 -11.85 7.60 -3.58
CA LEU A 240 -13.00 8.16 -4.30
C LEU A 240 -13.50 9.44 -3.62
N GLY A 241 -13.52 9.48 -2.29
CA GLY A 241 -13.77 10.69 -1.51
C GLY A 241 -12.71 11.77 -1.74
N ASN A 242 -11.43 11.37 -1.80
CA ASN A 242 -10.33 12.29 -2.10
C ASN A 242 -10.45 12.86 -3.53
N ILE A 243 -10.80 12.03 -4.52
CA ILE A 243 -11.07 12.51 -5.90
C ILE A 243 -12.23 13.52 -5.90
N ALA A 244 -13.29 13.25 -5.14
CA ALA A 244 -14.43 14.18 -5.05
C ALA A 244 -14.01 15.54 -4.49
N GLU A 245 -13.19 15.56 -3.45
CA GLU A 245 -12.69 16.80 -2.85
C GLU A 245 -11.76 17.54 -3.82
N ILE A 246 -10.80 16.84 -4.45
CA ILE A 246 -9.89 17.43 -5.45
C ILE A 246 -10.66 17.96 -6.65
N ALA A 247 -11.67 17.24 -7.16
CA ALA A 247 -12.52 17.68 -8.26
C ALA A 247 -13.25 18.99 -7.93
N ARG A 248 -13.78 19.11 -6.71
CA ARG A 248 -14.49 20.30 -6.23
C ARG A 248 -13.55 21.48 -5.99
N GLU A 249 -12.51 21.29 -5.20
CA GLU A 249 -11.68 22.38 -4.69
C GLU A 249 -10.62 22.85 -5.69
N ILE A 250 -10.10 21.93 -6.52
CA ILE A 250 -8.97 22.24 -7.43
C ILE A 250 -9.45 22.41 -8.88
N PHE A 251 -10.25 21.46 -9.37
CA PHE A 251 -10.67 21.50 -10.78
C PHE A 251 -12.01 22.24 -10.99
N HIS A 252 -12.76 22.50 -9.91
CA HIS A 252 -14.12 23.08 -9.97
C HIS A 252 -15.06 22.28 -10.86
N ASP A 253 -14.87 20.95 -10.91
CA ASP A 253 -15.71 19.98 -11.64
C ASP A 253 -16.72 19.34 -10.67
N GLU A 254 -17.84 20.02 -10.43
CA GLU A 254 -18.85 19.56 -9.49
C GLU A 254 -19.48 18.24 -9.93
N LYS A 255 -19.61 18.01 -11.25
CA LYS A 255 -20.17 16.76 -11.77
C LYS A 255 -19.31 15.56 -11.41
N LEU A 256 -17.99 15.67 -11.59
CA LEU A 256 -17.04 14.61 -11.20
C LEU A 256 -17.01 14.45 -9.67
N ALA A 257 -17.12 15.56 -8.93
CA ALA A 257 -17.15 15.51 -7.47
C ALA A 257 -18.37 14.74 -6.95
N GLU A 258 -19.57 15.03 -7.48
CA GLU A 258 -20.80 14.31 -7.12
C GLU A 258 -20.74 12.82 -7.51
N GLU A 259 -20.22 12.51 -8.69
CA GLU A 259 -20.03 11.13 -9.17
C GLU A 259 -19.11 10.32 -8.24
N ALA A 260 -17.94 10.86 -7.91
CA ALA A 260 -16.95 10.20 -7.07
C ALA A 260 -17.45 10.05 -5.61
N ASP A 261 -18.11 11.07 -5.04
CA ASP A 261 -18.68 11.02 -3.70
C ASP A 261 -19.81 9.99 -3.59
N ALA A 262 -20.69 9.93 -4.59
CA ALA A 262 -21.73 8.92 -4.65
C ALA A 262 -21.15 7.50 -4.75
N PHE A 263 -20.08 7.32 -5.53
CA PHE A 263 -19.41 6.04 -5.68
C PHE A 263 -18.68 5.63 -4.39
N SER A 264 -17.99 6.55 -3.71
CA SER A 264 -17.39 6.30 -2.39
C SER A 264 -18.42 5.76 -1.41
N LYS A 265 -19.60 6.39 -1.31
CA LYS A 265 -20.70 5.97 -0.45
C LYS A 265 -21.27 4.61 -0.83
N GLU A 266 -21.41 4.34 -2.12
CA GLU A 266 -21.88 3.05 -2.65
C GLU A 266 -20.96 1.91 -2.21
N VAL A 267 -19.63 2.05 -2.40
CA VAL A 267 -18.65 1.04 -1.99
C VAL A 267 -18.66 0.85 -0.47
N ARG A 268 -18.70 1.94 0.32
CA ARG A 268 -18.81 1.85 1.79
C ARG A 268 -20.06 1.09 2.22
N ASN A 269 -21.21 1.38 1.64
CA ASN A 269 -22.47 0.68 1.96
C ASN A 269 -22.41 -0.81 1.60
N ALA A 270 -21.75 -1.16 0.49
CA ALA A 270 -21.54 -2.54 0.10
C ALA A 270 -20.65 -3.29 1.09
N ILE A 271 -19.54 -2.69 1.55
CA ILE A 271 -18.66 -3.24 2.59
C ILE A 271 -19.46 -3.50 3.88
N GLU A 272 -20.21 -2.50 4.35
CA GLU A 272 -21.02 -2.60 5.57
C GLU A 272 -22.16 -3.65 5.48
N THR A 273 -22.57 -4.00 4.26
CA THR A 273 -23.64 -4.98 4.03
C THR A 273 -23.11 -6.40 3.85
N LEU A 274 -21.93 -6.56 3.20
CA LEU A 274 -21.48 -7.85 2.71
C LEU A 274 -20.26 -8.39 3.46
N ALA A 275 -19.46 -7.50 4.07
CA ALA A 275 -18.18 -7.89 4.65
C ALA A 275 -18.19 -8.01 6.18
N ILE A 276 -19.32 -7.76 6.84
CA ILE A 276 -19.42 -7.85 8.29
C ILE A 276 -19.82 -9.26 8.70
N LEU A 277 -19.01 -9.85 9.55
CA LEU A 277 -19.25 -11.19 10.11
C LEU A 277 -19.71 -11.09 11.56
N PRO A 278 -20.87 -11.73 11.89
CA PRO A 278 -21.32 -11.79 13.26
C PRO A 278 -20.57 -12.89 14.02
N ALA A 279 -19.78 -12.53 15.03
CA ALA A 279 -19.24 -13.49 15.99
C ALA A 279 -19.98 -13.37 17.30
N GLN A 280 -20.83 -14.34 17.65
CA GLN A 280 -21.62 -14.49 18.87
C GLN A 280 -22.09 -13.21 19.62
N LYS A 281 -21.25 -12.16 19.75
CA LYS A 281 -21.55 -10.87 20.40
C LYS A 281 -20.80 -9.66 19.79
N THR A 282 -19.93 -9.87 18.82
CA THR A 282 -19.08 -8.82 18.22
C THR A 282 -19.09 -8.94 16.72
N GLU A 283 -19.09 -7.79 16.03
CA GLU A 283 -18.96 -7.71 14.58
C GLU A 283 -17.51 -7.41 14.21
N TYR A 284 -17.00 -8.05 13.16
CA TYR A 284 -15.69 -7.78 12.58
C TYR A 284 -15.73 -7.96 11.06
N TYR A 285 -14.72 -7.43 10.35
CA TYR A 285 -14.67 -7.50 8.90
C TYR A 285 -14.05 -8.81 8.40
N ALA A 286 -14.61 -9.35 7.31
CA ALA A 286 -13.94 -10.35 6.47
C ALA A 286 -12.80 -9.72 5.69
N TYR A 287 -11.80 -10.52 5.30
CA TYR A 287 -10.71 -10.10 4.42
C TYR A 287 -11.13 -10.13 2.95
N GLU A 288 -11.79 -11.22 2.52
CA GLU A 288 -12.37 -11.36 1.18
C GLU A 288 -13.81 -11.89 1.26
N VAL A 289 -14.62 -11.51 0.27
CA VAL A 289 -15.97 -12.04 0.07
C VAL A 289 -16.25 -12.26 -1.43
N ASP A 290 -17.25 -13.09 -1.78
CA ASP A 290 -17.67 -13.35 -3.16
C ASP A 290 -19.02 -12.71 -3.55
N GLY A 291 -19.73 -12.13 -2.59
CA GLY A 291 -21.08 -11.60 -2.77
C GLY A 291 -22.19 -12.66 -2.79
N PHE A 292 -21.87 -13.96 -2.79
CA PHE A 292 -22.83 -15.08 -2.65
C PHE A 292 -22.98 -15.55 -1.22
N GLY A 293 -22.19 -15.03 -0.28
CA GLY A 293 -22.22 -15.39 1.13
C GLY A 293 -21.01 -16.18 1.60
N GLN A 294 -19.99 -16.38 0.76
CA GLN A 294 -18.70 -16.91 1.19
C GLN A 294 -17.80 -15.78 1.67
N TYR A 295 -16.91 -16.09 2.60
CA TYR A 295 -15.97 -15.13 3.18
C TYR A 295 -14.70 -15.82 3.66
N LEU A 296 -13.63 -15.04 3.69
CA LEU A 296 -12.32 -15.45 4.21
C LEU A 296 -11.98 -14.60 5.44
N VAL A 297 -11.63 -15.29 6.54
CA VAL A 297 -11.13 -14.64 7.77
C VAL A 297 -9.64 -14.81 7.82
N MET A 298 -8.93 -13.72 7.58
CA MET A 298 -7.48 -13.59 7.71
C MET A 298 -7.12 -12.11 7.71
N ASP A 299 -5.86 -11.79 7.82
CA ASP A 299 -5.25 -10.57 7.32
C ASP A 299 -3.90 -10.91 6.70
N ASP A 300 -3.46 -10.09 5.76
CA ASP A 300 -2.18 -10.18 5.09
C ASP A 300 -1.30 -9.02 5.55
N ALA A 301 0.01 -9.24 5.64
CA ALA A 301 0.95 -8.21 6.06
C ALA A 301 1.10 -7.05 5.08
N ASN A 302 0.72 -7.26 3.82
CA ASN A 302 0.81 -6.24 2.76
C ASN A 302 -0.32 -5.21 2.87
N LEU A 303 -0.04 -3.98 2.43
CA LEU A 303 -0.97 -2.86 2.54
C LEU A 303 -1.67 -2.55 1.21
N PRO A 304 -2.99 -2.31 1.24
CA PRO A 304 -3.87 -2.17 2.40
C PRO A 304 -4.23 -3.51 3.04
N SER A 305 -4.34 -3.51 4.37
CA SER A 305 -4.77 -4.63 5.19
C SER A 305 -5.93 -4.21 6.10
N LEU A 306 -6.57 -5.18 6.75
CA LEU A 306 -7.58 -4.88 7.78
C LEU A 306 -6.96 -4.17 8.99
N LEU A 307 -5.72 -4.50 9.33
CA LEU A 307 -4.97 -3.82 10.39
C LEU A 307 -4.74 -2.33 10.06
N ALA A 308 -4.57 -1.99 8.79
CA ALA A 308 -4.22 -0.65 8.34
C ALA A 308 -5.42 0.30 8.11
N MET A 309 -6.66 -0.10 8.43
CA MET A 309 -7.85 0.74 8.22
C MET A 309 -7.69 2.19 8.70
N PRO A 310 -7.17 2.48 9.91
CA PRO A 310 -6.95 3.85 10.35
C PRO A 310 -5.82 4.57 9.61
N TYR A 311 -4.80 3.84 9.19
CA TYR A 311 -3.63 4.40 8.51
C TYR A 311 -3.96 5.02 7.15
N TYR A 312 -4.92 4.44 6.42
CA TYR A 312 -5.38 5.02 5.16
C TYR A 312 -6.69 5.81 5.27
N GLY A 313 -7.22 6.01 6.49
CA GLY A 313 -8.32 6.93 6.75
C GLY A 313 -9.72 6.33 6.55
N TYR A 314 -9.87 5.00 6.55
CA TYR A 314 -11.19 4.38 6.47
C TYR A 314 -12.02 4.60 7.75
N CYS A 315 -11.38 4.50 8.91
CA CYS A 315 -11.96 4.76 10.23
C CYS A 315 -10.90 5.30 11.18
N ASP A 316 -11.28 5.70 12.39
CA ASP A 316 -10.35 6.01 13.47
C ASP A 316 -9.98 4.75 14.29
N ASN A 317 -8.90 4.84 15.09
CA ASN A 317 -8.40 3.75 15.93
C ASN A 317 -9.41 3.30 17.00
N LYS A 318 -10.41 4.11 17.34
CA LYS A 318 -11.40 3.84 18.39
C LYS A 318 -12.67 3.20 17.84
N ASN A 319 -12.79 3.07 16.53
CA ASN A 319 -13.93 2.42 15.90
C ASN A 319 -14.10 1.01 16.47
N GLU A 320 -15.27 0.69 17.01
CA GLU A 320 -15.53 -0.56 17.74
C GLU A 320 -15.32 -1.78 16.81
N ARG A 321 -15.82 -1.73 15.58
CA ARG A 321 -15.68 -2.84 14.63
C ARG A 321 -14.23 -3.03 14.19
N TYR A 322 -13.48 -1.93 14.02
CA TYR A 322 -12.04 -2.00 13.80
C TYR A 322 -11.33 -2.68 14.97
N GLN A 323 -11.62 -2.29 16.21
CA GLN A 323 -11.01 -2.90 17.39
C GLN A 323 -11.35 -4.40 17.52
N ASN A 324 -12.55 -4.80 17.15
CA ASN A 324 -12.94 -6.21 17.11
C ASN A 324 -12.18 -6.96 16.02
N THR A 325 -12.08 -6.38 14.82
CA THR A 325 -11.30 -6.94 13.70
C THR A 325 -9.83 -7.08 14.10
N ARG A 326 -9.24 -6.05 14.70
CA ARG A 326 -7.86 -6.04 15.18
C ARG A 326 -7.58 -7.17 16.17
N LYS A 327 -8.50 -7.47 17.09
CA LYS A 327 -8.38 -8.60 18.02
C LYS A 327 -8.38 -9.96 17.31
N VAL A 328 -9.18 -10.12 16.28
CA VAL A 328 -9.25 -11.35 15.48
C VAL A 328 -7.97 -11.55 14.69
N ILE A 329 -7.53 -10.54 13.94
CA ILE A 329 -6.38 -10.67 13.03
C ILE A 329 -5.03 -10.72 13.77
N LEU A 330 -4.94 -10.24 14.98
CA LEU A 330 -3.76 -10.34 15.87
C LEU A 330 -3.87 -11.55 16.83
N SER A 331 -4.51 -12.60 16.41
CA SER A 331 -4.66 -13.85 17.16
C SER A 331 -4.54 -15.08 16.24
N ASP A 332 -4.62 -16.27 16.81
CA ASP A 332 -4.65 -17.56 16.11
C ASP A 332 -5.88 -17.79 15.22
N GLN A 333 -6.87 -16.89 15.28
CA GLN A 333 -7.99 -16.87 14.33
C GLN A 333 -7.57 -16.39 12.93
N ASN A 334 -6.47 -15.63 12.83
CA ASN A 334 -5.81 -15.36 11.57
C ASN A 334 -4.79 -16.48 11.27
N PRO A 335 -4.97 -17.29 10.23
CA PRO A 335 -4.07 -18.42 9.91
C PRO A 335 -2.65 -17.96 9.55
N TYR A 336 -2.44 -16.67 9.29
CA TYR A 336 -1.13 -16.05 9.01
C TYR A 336 -0.58 -15.27 10.20
N TYR A 337 -1.19 -15.32 11.36
CA TYR A 337 -0.58 -14.84 12.60
C TYR A 337 0.32 -15.93 13.19
N PHE A 338 1.62 -15.68 13.21
CA PHE A 338 2.60 -16.63 13.72
C PHE A 338 3.24 -16.12 15.00
N SER A 339 3.49 -17.04 15.93
CA SER A 339 4.20 -16.75 17.18
C SER A 339 5.37 -17.71 17.33
N GLY A 340 6.53 -17.20 17.72
CA GLY A 340 7.76 -17.93 17.93
C GLY A 340 8.57 -17.42 19.11
N GLU A 341 9.80 -17.89 19.23
CA GLU A 341 10.71 -17.55 20.33
C GLU A 341 11.21 -16.10 20.24
N CYS A 342 11.45 -15.60 19.01
CA CYS A 342 12.01 -14.27 18.78
C CYS A 342 10.92 -13.21 18.52
N ALA A 343 9.85 -13.59 17.81
CA ALA A 343 8.83 -12.64 17.42
C ALA A 343 7.45 -13.28 17.23
N GLU A 344 6.42 -12.43 17.17
CA GLU A 344 5.06 -12.78 16.80
C GLU A 344 4.46 -11.66 15.95
N GLY A 345 3.62 -11.99 14.98
CA GLY A 345 2.99 -11.01 14.09
C GLY A 345 2.29 -11.64 12.91
N ILE A 346 1.81 -10.76 12.00
CA ILE A 346 1.13 -11.17 10.78
C ILE A 346 2.18 -11.44 9.70
N GLY A 347 2.06 -12.59 9.04
CA GLY A 347 2.77 -12.98 7.83
C GLY A 347 1.91 -12.82 6.59
N SER A 348 2.23 -13.57 5.55
CA SER A 348 1.51 -13.56 4.27
C SER A 348 1.55 -14.95 3.64
N PRO A 349 0.50 -15.36 2.88
CA PRO A 349 0.60 -16.55 2.04
C PRO A 349 1.68 -16.44 0.95
N HIS A 350 2.12 -15.23 0.63
CA HIS A 350 3.17 -14.92 -0.34
C HIS A 350 4.55 -15.43 0.09
N THR A 351 4.82 -15.49 1.40
CA THR A 351 6.09 -15.95 1.96
C THR A 351 5.94 -17.28 2.70
N TYR A 352 7.04 -17.82 3.23
CA TYR A 352 7.04 -19.13 3.86
C TYR A 352 6.23 -19.17 5.17
N THR A 353 5.74 -20.34 5.53
CA THR A 353 5.05 -20.57 6.81
C THR A 353 5.97 -20.17 7.97
N ARG A 354 5.40 -19.49 8.98
CA ARG A 354 6.10 -18.93 10.15
C ARG A 354 7.03 -17.75 9.85
N PHE A 355 6.93 -17.16 8.64
CA PHE A 355 7.54 -15.87 8.34
C PHE A 355 6.54 -14.76 8.60
N ILE A 356 6.96 -13.75 9.36
CA ILE A 356 6.19 -12.52 9.62
C ILE A 356 6.85 -11.33 8.95
N TRP A 357 6.06 -10.32 8.70
CA TRP A 357 6.54 -9.14 7.98
C TRP A 357 6.75 -7.96 8.93
N PRO A 358 7.94 -7.33 8.93
CA PRO A 358 8.19 -6.12 9.71
C PRO A 358 7.19 -4.98 9.41
N MET A 359 6.69 -4.91 8.17
CA MET A 359 5.64 -3.94 7.80
C MET A 359 4.36 -4.11 8.62
N ALA A 360 3.92 -5.34 8.89
CA ALA A 360 2.75 -5.60 9.72
C ALA A 360 3.01 -5.21 11.19
N LEU A 361 4.22 -5.45 11.70
CA LEU A 361 4.63 -4.97 13.02
C LEU A 361 4.62 -3.43 13.09
N ALA A 362 5.18 -2.77 12.08
CA ALA A 362 5.15 -1.31 12.02
C ALA A 362 3.71 -0.79 11.93
N MET A 363 2.86 -1.44 11.15
CA MET A 363 1.45 -1.07 11.04
C MET A 363 0.67 -1.30 12.34
N GLN A 364 0.99 -2.36 13.08
CA GLN A 364 0.43 -2.59 14.42
C GLN A 364 0.75 -1.44 15.38
N GLY A 365 1.96 -0.90 15.31
CA GLY A 365 2.35 0.30 16.07
C GLY A 365 1.66 1.57 15.57
N LEU A 366 1.67 1.83 14.26
CA LEU A 366 1.09 3.03 13.65
C LEU A 366 -0.41 3.18 13.91
N THR A 367 -1.13 2.06 14.02
CA THR A 367 -2.58 2.02 14.28
C THR A 367 -2.93 1.84 15.76
N SER A 368 -1.96 1.99 16.65
CA SER A 368 -2.15 1.97 18.10
C SER A 368 -2.06 3.38 18.70
N ASP A 369 -2.88 3.66 19.71
CA ASP A 369 -2.74 4.87 20.55
C ASP A 369 -1.74 4.65 21.70
N SER A 370 -1.29 3.40 21.96
CA SER A 370 -0.36 3.06 23.04
C SER A 370 1.09 3.30 22.66
N MET A 371 1.75 4.23 23.33
CA MET A 371 3.19 4.46 23.18
C MET A 371 4.02 3.23 23.54
N GLU A 372 3.55 2.42 24.49
CA GLU A 372 4.20 1.16 24.89
C GLU A 372 4.14 0.12 23.74
N GLU A 373 2.98 -0.02 23.08
CA GLU A 373 2.84 -0.91 21.93
C GLU A 373 3.72 -0.45 20.74
N LYS A 374 3.75 0.86 20.45
CA LYS A 374 4.62 1.42 19.42
C LYS A 374 6.09 1.09 19.68
N LEU A 375 6.56 1.34 20.92
CA LEU A 375 7.94 1.04 21.30
C LEU A 375 8.24 -0.45 21.19
N LYS A 376 7.34 -1.32 21.66
CA LYS A 376 7.47 -2.78 21.55
C LYS A 376 7.62 -3.22 20.09
N MET A 377 6.87 -2.62 19.16
CA MET A 377 6.98 -2.94 17.73
C MET A 377 8.32 -2.47 17.15
N LEU A 378 8.78 -1.26 17.50
CA LEU A 378 10.09 -0.75 17.09
C LEU A 378 11.24 -1.63 17.60
N GLU A 379 11.22 -2.01 18.87
CA GLU A 379 12.23 -2.89 19.48
C GLU A 379 12.24 -4.28 18.82
N ARG A 380 11.06 -4.81 18.50
CA ARG A 380 10.94 -6.11 17.83
C ARG A 380 11.52 -6.08 16.41
N ILE A 381 11.19 -5.06 15.62
CA ILE A 381 11.77 -4.88 14.28
C ILE A 381 13.29 -4.72 14.37
N ALA A 382 13.78 -3.90 15.31
CA ALA A 382 15.19 -3.65 15.49
C ALA A 382 15.98 -4.88 15.97
N ALA A 383 15.36 -5.79 16.73
CA ALA A 383 15.96 -7.02 17.18
C ALA A 383 16.06 -8.10 16.09
N CYS A 384 15.29 -7.95 15.00
CA CYS A 384 15.15 -8.97 13.94
C CYS A 384 15.68 -8.50 12.57
N ASP A 385 16.64 -7.57 12.55
CA ASP A 385 17.24 -7.02 11.32
C ASP A 385 18.42 -7.85 10.75
N ALA A 386 18.72 -9.00 11.33
CA ALA A 386 19.84 -9.89 10.96
C ALA A 386 21.21 -9.15 10.87
N GLY A 387 21.39 -8.06 11.60
CA GLY A 387 22.63 -7.26 11.61
C GLY A 387 22.82 -6.38 10.36
N THR A 388 21.83 -6.23 9.53
CA THR A 388 21.91 -5.45 8.27
C THR A 388 21.64 -3.96 8.45
N ASP A 389 21.05 -3.54 9.56
CA ASP A 389 20.50 -2.20 9.83
C ASP A 389 19.44 -1.75 8.82
N LEU A 390 18.80 -2.67 8.12
CA LEU A 390 17.70 -2.46 7.19
C LEU A 390 16.51 -3.32 7.59
N VAL A 391 15.35 -3.00 7.05
CA VAL A 391 14.12 -3.78 7.24
C VAL A 391 13.92 -4.69 6.04
N HIS A 392 13.73 -5.98 6.31
CA HIS A 392 13.51 -7.00 5.29
C HIS A 392 12.03 -7.13 4.94
N GLU A 393 11.70 -7.87 3.90
CA GLU A 393 10.33 -8.18 3.54
C GLU A 393 9.66 -9.05 4.61
N SER A 394 10.25 -10.21 4.92
CA SER A 394 9.78 -11.10 5.98
C SER A 394 10.94 -11.83 6.66
N PHE A 395 10.71 -12.37 7.86
CA PHE A 395 11.67 -13.17 8.59
C PHE A 395 10.98 -14.27 9.42
N HIS A 396 11.71 -15.36 9.68
CA HIS A 396 11.20 -16.48 10.46
C HIS A 396 11.10 -16.14 11.96
N VAL A 397 9.96 -16.45 12.61
CA VAL A 397 9.65 -16.06 13.99
C VAL A 397 10.58 -16.63 15.06
N ASP A 398 11.31 -17.73 14.79
CA ASP A 398 12.28 -18.34 15.69
C ASP A 398 13.72 -18.09 15.25
N HIS A 399 13.94 -17.77 13.97
CA HIS A 399 15.27 -17.63 13.35
C HIS A 399 15.31 -16.36 12.50
N PRO A 400 15.42 -15.16 13.09
CA PRO A 400 15.32 -13.90 12.36
C PRO A 400 16.44 -13.67 11.33
N ASP A 401 17.53 -14.47 11.38
CA ASP A 401 18.56 -14.48 10.33
C ASP A 401 18.09 -15.19 9.04
N ASP A 402 16.97 -15.92 9.08
CA ASP A 402 16.30 -16.50 7.93
C ASP A 402 15.22 -15.52 7.46
N PHE A 403 15.54 -14.75 6.43
CA PHE A 403 14.70 -13.65 5.93
C PHE A 403 14.63 -13.63 4.39
N THR A 404 13.60 -13.00 3.88
CA THR A 404 13.41 -12.74 2.45
C THR A 404 13.77 -11.30 2.11
N ARG A 405 14.20 -11.06 0.88
CA ARG A 405 14.52 -9.76 0.28
C ARG A 405 15.37 -8.86 1.21
N PRO A 406 16.70 -8.91 1.10
CA PRO A 406 17.61 -8.11 1.94
C PRO A 406 17.48 -6.59 1.70
N TRP A 407 16.86 -6.17 0.59
CA TRP A 407 16.65 -4.77 0.24
C TRP A 407 15.23 -4.56 -0.29
N PHE A 408 14.33 -4.18 0.61
CA PHE A 408 12.94 -3.88 0.34
C PHE A 408 12.58 -2.48 0.88
N SER A 409 12.57 -1.48 -0.01
CA SER A 409 12.51 -0.07 0.39
C SER A 409 11.15 0.33 0.98
N TRP A 410 10.06 -0.33 0.59
CA TRP A 410 8.76 -0.09 1.20
C TRP A 410 8.75 -0.42 2.69
N ALA A 411 9.31 -1.56 3.10
CA ALA A 411 9.42 -1.92 4.51
C ALA A 411 10.27 -0.91 5.30
N ASN A 412 11.40 -0.45 4.73
CA ASN A 412 12.20 0.61 5.31
C ASN A 412 11.38 1.89 5.57
N SER A 413 10.54 2.28 4.61
CA SER A 413 9.73 3.50 4.71
C SER A 413 8.65 3.40 5.76
N VAL A 414 7.95 2.26 5.88
CA VAL A 414 6.91 2.05 6.91
C VAL A 414 7.52 2.01 8.32
N PHE A 415 8.71 1.40 8.46
CA PHE A 415 9.46 1.46 9.72
C PHE A 415 9.82 2.91 10.08
N CYS A 416 10.30 3.70 9.12
CA CYS A 416 10.61 5.11 9.36
C CYS A 416 9.36 5.89 9.80
N GLU A 417 8.19 5.63 9.22
CA GLU A 417 6.95 6.27 9.67
C GLU A 417 6.60 5.93 11.13
N LEU A 418 6.82 4.68 11.57
CA LEU A 418 6.57 4.31 12.96
C LEU A 418 7.55 5.03 13.92
N VAL A 419 8.83 5.15 13.55
CA VAL A 419 9.82 5.93 14.34
C VAL A 419 9.39 7.39 14.44
N LEU A 420 8.98 8.00 13.32
CA LEU A 420 8.52 9.39 13.25
C LEU A 420 7.25 9.60 14.09
N ASP A 421 6.27 8.69 13.99
CA ASP A 421 5.04 8.74 14.78
C ASP A 421 5.35 8.62 16.29
N TYR A 422 6.25 7.73 16.68
CA TYR A 422 6.71 7.62 18.08
C TYR A 422 7.39 8.91 18.57
N CYS A 423 8.05 9.65 17.69
CA CYS A 423 8.62 10.97 17.95
C CYS A 423 7.61 12.11 17.86
N GLY A 424 6.32 11.83 17.61
CA GLY A 424 5.25 12.83 17.56
C GLY A 424 5.08 13.49 16.18
N GLN A 425 5.69 12.94 15.13
CA GLN A 425 5.56 13.41 13.75
C GLN A 425 4.67 12.47 12.94
N LYS A 426 3.57 12.97 12.40
CA LYS A 426 2.57 12.17 11.69
C LYS A 426 2.15 12.84 10.38
N VAL A 427 2.03 12.04 9.32
CA VAL A 427 1.39 12.49 8.07
C VAL A 427 -0.08 12.77 8.33
N THR A 428 -0.54 13.95 7.92
CA THR A 428 -1.96 14.34 8.01
C THR A 428 -2.75 13.64 6.91
N LEU A 429 -3.85 13.00 7.28
CA LEU A 429 -4.79 12.34 6.36
C LEU A 429 -5.80 13.34 5.78
#